data_80c8a415e5350a0b142ba03552d6f7ff
#
_entry.id   80c8a415e5350a0b142ba03552d6f7ff
#
_cell.length_a   1.000
_cell.length_b   1.000
_cell.length_c   1.000
_cell.angle_alpha   90.00
_cell.angle_beta   90.00
_cell.angle_gamma   90.00
#
_symmetry.space_group_name_H-M   'P 1'
#
loop_
_entity.id
_entity.type
_entity.pdbx_description
1 polymer ?
#
loop_
_entity_poly.entity_id
_entity_poly.type
_entity_poly.pdbx_seq_one_letter_code
_entity_poly.pdbx_strand_id
1 'polypeptide(L)'
;MKIIAVGMNYPLHCKELHATEPLPEEPVIFMKPDSALLKDSKPFFIPDFCRQVDYETELVVRICRLGKNIAERFACRYYDAVTVGIDFTARD
;
A
#
# COMPACT_ATOMS: atom_id res chain seq x y z
N MET A 1 14.29 -6.76 -0.91
CA MET A 1 13.41 -5.81 -0.20
C MET A 1 12.01 -6.39 -0.16
N LYS A 2 11.30 -6.20 0.93
CA LYS A 2 9.90 -6.61 1.07
C LYS A 2 9.00 -5.39 1.01
N ILE A 3 7.95 -5.46 0.19
CA ILE A 3 6.94 -4.42 0.11
C ILE A 3 5.64 -5.03 0.65
N ILE A 4 5.17 -4.49 1.77
CA ILE A 4 3.96 -4.94 2.43
C ILE A 4 2.94 -3.81 2.35
N ALA A 5 1.74 -4.11 1.87
CA ALA A 5 0.69 -3.13 1.68
C ALA A 5 -0.53 -3.48 2.55
N VAL A 6 -1.27 -2.45 2.92
CA VAL A 6 -2.49 -2.57 3.70
C VAL A 6 -3.66 -2.11 2.84
N GLY A 7 -4.53 -3.04 2.49
CA GLY A 7 -5.73 -2.75 1.70
C GLY A 7 -6.88 -2.26 2.56
N MET A 8 -7.86 -1.59 1.93
CA MET A 8 -9.11 -1.16 2.57
C MET A 8 -8.87 -0.30 3.82
N ASN A 9 -7.79 0.49 3.84
CA ASN A 9 -7.36 1.22 5.02
C ASN A 9 -7.90 2.65 5.10
N TYR A 10 -8.37 3.19 3.98
CA TYR A 10 -8.87 4.56 3.90
C TYR A 10 -10.40 4.55 3.77
N PRO A 11 -11.14 5.16 4.72
CA PRO A 11 -12.62 5.13 4.71
C PRO A 11 -13.25 5.68 3.43
N LEU A 12 -12.72 6.77 2.90
CA LEU A 12 -13.22 7.38 1.67
C LEU A 12 -13.02 6.47 0.46
N HIS A 13 -11.90 5.76 0.40
CA HIS A 13 -11.62 4.80 -0.66
C HIS A 13 -12.62 3.64 -0.63
N CYS A 14 -12.94 3.15 0.55
CA CYS A 14 -13.96 2.10 0.70
C CYS A 14 -15.33 2.57 0.18
N LYS A 15 -15.70 3.83 0.41
CA LYS A 15 -16.94 4.41 -0.12
C LYS A 15 -16.91 4.53 -1.63
N GLU A 16 -15.76 4.94 -2.21
CA GLU A 16 -15.59 5.03 -3.67
C GLU A 16 -15.78 3.70 -4.37
N LEU A 17 -15.36 2.61 -3.73
CA LEU A 17 -15.56 1.26 -4.23
C LEU A 17 -16.96 0.71 -3.95
N HIS A 18 -17.87 1.54 -3.42
CA HIS A 18 -19.23 1.14 -3.05
C HIS A 18 -19.26 -0.05 -2.08
N ALA A 19 -18.25 -0.16 -1.22
CA ALA A 19 -18.21 -1.19 -0.21
C ALA A 19 -19.35 -0.97 0.79
N THR A 20 -20.20 -1.96 0.94
CA THR A 20 -21.33 -1.92 1.88
C THR A 20 -20.93 -2.37 3.29
N GLU A 21 -19.78 -3.00 3.39
CA GLU A 21 -19.28 -3.51 4.66
C GLU A 21 -18.52 -2.43 5.43
N PRO A 22 -18.56 -2.48 6.76
CA PRO A 22 -17.75 -1.59 7.59
C PRO A 22 -16.24 -1.82 7.33
N LEU A 23 -15.41 -0.87 7.76
CA LEU A 23 -13.96 -1.04 7.70
C LEU A 23 -13.55 -2.33 8.41
N PRO A 24 -12.56 -3.06 7.86
CA PRO A 24 -12.05 -4.25 8.52
C PRO A 24 -11.50 -3.93 9.91
N GLU A 25 -11.77 -4.78 10.89
CA GLU A 25 -11.22 -4.65 12.23
C GLU A 25 -9.72 -4.95 12.26
N GLU A 26 -9.28 -5.85 11.39
CA GLU A 26 -7.87 -6.21 11.25
C GLU A 26 -7.33 -5.72 9.90
N PRO A 27 -6.03 -5.39 9.84
CA PRO A 27 -5.42 -4.98 8.56
C PRO A 27 -5.54 -6.06 7.49
N VAL A 28 -5.97 -5.66 6.31
CA VAL A 28 -5.94 -6.52 5.13
C VAL A 28 -4.56 -6.37 4.50
N ILE A 29 -3.71 -7.36 4.68
CA ILE A 29 -2.31 -7.30 4.28
C ILE A 29 -2.09 -8.07 2.99
N PHE A 30 -1.37 -7.45 2.06
CA PHE A 30 -0.88 -8.11 0.86
C PHE A 30 0.55 -7.67 0.57
N MET A 31 1.22 -8.38 -0.33
CA MET A 31 2.61 -8.09 -0.66
C MET A 31 2.76 -7.80 -2.15
N LYS A 32 3.76 -6.97 -2.45
CA LYS A 32 4.23 -6.76 -3.82
C LYS A 32 5.69 -7.19 -3.92
N PRO A 33 6.11 -7.74 -5.07
CA PRO A 33 7.52 -8.02 -5.28
C PRO A 33 8.32 -6.73 -5.40
N ASP A 34 9.59 -6.77 -5.07
CA ASP A 34 10.46 -5.60 -5.21
C ASP A 34 10.61 -5.15 -6.67
N SER A 35 10.44 -6.07 -7.62
CA SER A 35 10.41 -5.76 -9.05
C SER A 35 9.23 -4.86 -9.46
N ALA A 36 8.19 -4.74 -8.63
CA ALA A 36 7.08 -3.85 -8.89
C ALA A 36 7.40 -2.37 -8.60
N LEU A 37 8.52 -2.10 -7.96
CA LEU A 37 8.89 -0.75 -7.57
C LEU A 37 9.42 0.05 -8.77
N LEU A 38 8.75 1.16 -9.07
CA LEU A 38 9.14 2.10 -10.11
C LEU A 38 9.70 3.35 -9.44
N LYS A 39 10.96 3.68 -9.73
CA LYS A 39 11.71 4.78 -9.10
C LYS A 39 12.18 5.80 -10.13
N ASP A 40 12.69 6.92 -9.59
CA ASP A 40 13.46 7.92 -10.35
C ASP A 40 12.63 8.55 -11.47
N SER A 41 11.35 8.80 -11.19
CA SER A 41 10.41 9.44 -12.13
C SER A 41 10.31 8.72 -13.48
N LYS A 42 10.55 7.42 -13.50
CA LYS A 42 10.35 6.61 -14.70
C LYS A 42 8.86 6.52 -15.04
N PRO A 43 8.50 6.50 -16.32
CA PRO A 43 7.11 6.42 -16.71
C PRO A 43 6.50 5.07 -16.39
N PHE A 44 5.24 5.09 -15.96
CA PHE A 44 4.43 3.90 -15.85
C PHE A 44 3.64 3.71 -17.15
N PHE A 45 3.71 2.51 -17.72
CA PHE A 45 2.99 2.18 -18.94
C PHE A 45 1.78 1.32 -18.59
N ILE A 46 0.60 1.75 -19.06
CA ILE A 46 -0.64 0.99 -18.87
C ILE A 46 -0.58 -0.26 -19.77
N PRO A 47 -0.72 -1.47 -19.21
CA PRO A 47 -0.70 -2.69 -20.01
C PRO A 47 -1.89 -2.78 -20.96
N ASP A 48 -1.67 -3.34 -22.14
CA ASP A 48 -2.72 -3.48 -23.16
C ASP A 48 -3.89 -4.37 -22.72
N PHE A 49 -3.64 -5.26 -21.78
CA PHE A 49 -4.67 -6.17 -21.27
C PHE A 49 -5.57 -5.54 -20.20
N CYS A 50 -5.30 -4.31 -19.79
CA CYS A 50 -6.09 -3.60 -18.78
C CYS A 50 -6.98 -2.55 -19.43
N ARG A 51 -8.24 -2.48 -19.00
CA ARG A 51 -9.17 -1.43 -19.42
C ARG A 51 -9.21 -0.28 -18.44
N GLN A 52 -8.98 -0.58 -17.17
CA GLN A 52 -9.02 0.42 -16.11
C GLN A 52 -7.84 0.22 -15.16
N VAL A 53 -7.02 1.25 -15.07
CA VAL A 53 -5.93 1.32 -14.08
C VAL A 53 -6.14 2.57 -13.25
N ASP A 54 -6.32 2.38 -11.95
CA ASP A 54 -6.48 3.46 -11.00
C ASP A 54 -5.13 3.76 -10.33
N TYR A 55 -4.92 5.01 -9.98
CA TYR A 55 -3.80 5.39 -9.12
C TYR A 55 -4.32 5.52 -7.68
N GLU A 56 -3.55 4.98 -6.75
CA GLU A 56 -3.86 5.06 -5.32
C GLU A 56 -2.70 5.74 -4.62
N THR A 57 -2.93 6.98 -4.15
CA THR A 57 -1.92 7.72 -3.41
C THR A 57 -1.89 7.23 -1.97
N GLU A 58 -0.71 6.80 -1.53
CA GLU A 58 -0.57 6.10 -0.26
C GLU A 58 0.57 6.65 0.58
N LEU A 59 0.41 6.52 1.89
CA LEU A 59 1.47 6.78 2.84
C LEU A 59 2.41 5.58 2.88
N VAL A 60 3.68 5.82 2.65
CA VAL A 60 4.72 4.78 2.65
C VAL A 60 5.62 4.96 3.87
N VAL A 61 5.80 3.89 4.61
CA VAL A 61 6.61 3.88 5.84
C VAL A 61 7.80 2.95 5.63
N ARG A 62 8.99 3.45 5.95
CA ARG A 62 10.21 2.64 5.85
C ARG A 62 10.50 1.96 7.19
N ILE A 63 10.49 0.63 7.19
CA ILE A 63 10.87 -0.16 8.35
C ILE A 63 12.39 -0.24 8.42
N CYS A 64 12.95 0.07 9.58
CA CYS A 64 14.40 0.19 9.76
C CYS A 64 15.01 -0.84 10.70
N ARG A 65 14.19 -1.71 11.28
CA ARG A 65 14.65 -2.65 12.31
C ARG A 65 13.91 -3.97 12.20
N LEU A 66 14.63 -5.06 12.40
CA LEU A 66 14.03 -6.38 12.50
C LEU A 66 13.22 -6.48 13.80
N GLY A 67 12.02 -7.05 13.71
CA GLY A 67 11.16 -7.22 14.88
C GLY A 67 10.08 -8.26 14.66
N LYS A 68 9.54 -8.75 15.77
CA LYS A 68 8.43 -9.70 15.78
C LYS A 68 7.64 -9.51 17.08
N ASN A 69 6.31 -9.55 16.98
CA ASN A 69 5.42 -9.41 18.14
C ASN A 69 5.68 -8.11 18.93
N ILE A 70 5.85 -7.02 18.21
CA ILE A 70 6.17 -5.72 18.80
C ILE A 70 4.89 -5.09 19.37
N ALA A 71 4.96 -4.67 20.63
CA ALA A 71 3.87 -3.93 21.24
C ALA A 71 3.68 -2.57 20.53
N GLU A 72 2.46 -2.13 20.37
CA GLU A 72 2.12 -0.90 19.64
C GLU A 72 2.91 0.31 20.17
N ARG A 73 3.08 0.44 21.49
CA ARG A 73 3.82 1.54 22.12
C ARG A 73 5.29 1.61 21.69
N PHE A 74 5.85 0.53 21.13
CA PHE A 74 7.23 0.47 20.65
C PHE A 74 7.34 0.53 19.13
N ALA A 75 6.21 0.62 18.41
CA ALA A 75 6.19 0.60 16.94
C ALA A 75 7.07 1.71 16.34
N CYS A 76 7.11 2.89 16.96
CA CYS A 76 7.89 4.01 16.45
C CYS A 76 9.40 3.77 16.41
N ARG A 77 9.90 2.73 17.09
CA ARG A 77 11.30 2.34 17.04
C ARG A 77 11.67 1.55 15.79
N TYR A 78 10.68 1.12 15.02
CA TYR A 78 10.85 0.18 13.91
C TYR A 78 10.69 0.84 12.55
N TYR A 79 10.35 2.11 12.48
CA TYR A 79 10.37 2.88 11.23
C TYR A 79 11.13 4.18 11.42
N ASP A 80 11.73 4.68 10.33
CA ASP A 80 12.59 5.88 10.40
C ASP A 80 12.28 6.91 9.32
N ALA A 81 11.37 6.64 8.42
CA ALA A 81 11.02 7.58 7.37
C ALA A 81 9.60 7.34 6.87
N VAL A 82 8.99 8.41 6.38
CA VAL A 82 7.65 8.39 5.79
C VAL A 82 7.70 9.18 4.49
N THR A 83 7.07 8.66 3.45
CA THR A 83 6.94 9.32 2.16
C THR A 83 5.59 9.01 1.52
N VAL A 84 5.38 9.50 0.32
CA VAL A 84 4.17 9.23 -0.46
C VAL A 84 4.54 8.36 -1.64
N GLY A 85 3.73 7.35 -1.89
CA GLY A 85 3.84 6.49 -3.04
C GLY A 85 2.52 6.42 -3.80
N ILE A 86 2.56 5.81 -4.96
CA ILE A 86 1.36 5.56 -5.76
C ILE A 86 1.30 4.08 -6.08
N ASP A 87 0.19 3.46 -5.72
CA ASP A 87 -0.11 2.08 -6.07
C ASP A 87 -1.01 2.07 -7.32
N PHE A 88 -0.46 1.66 -8.45
CA PHE A 88 -1.22 1.50 -9.68
C PHE A 88 -1.96 0.16 -9.63
N THR A 89 -3.26 0.21 -9.73
CA THR A 89 -4.12 -0.94 -9.54
C THR A 89 -5.00 -1.18 -10.77
N ALA A 90 -4.85 -2.35 -11.38
CA ALA A 90 -5.74 -2.80 -12.45
C ALA A 90 -7.05 -3.29 -11.83
N ARG A 91 -8.18 -2.69 -12.21
CA ARG A 91 -9.50 -3.04 -11.66
C ARG A 91 -10.17 -4.18 -12.42
N ASP A 92 -9.72 -4.42 -13.61
CA ASP A 92 -10.24 -5.45 -14.52
C ASP A 92 -9.13 -6.45 -14.89
#